data_fdef2c8be51115d5ff29bcaa497056bd
#
_entry.id   fdef2c8be51115d5ff29bcaa497056bd
#
_cell.length_a   1.000
_cell.length_b   1.000
_cell.length_c   1.000
_cell.angle_alpha   90.00
_cell.angle_beta   90.00
_cell.angle_gamma   90.00
#
_symmetry.space_group_name_H-M   'P 1'
#
loop_
_entity.id
_entity.type
_entity.pdbx_description
1 polymer ?
#
loop_
_entity_poly.entity_id
_entity_poly.type
_entity_poly.pdbx_seq_one_letter_code
_entity_poly.pdbx_strand_id
1 'polypeptide(L)' 'MTGRLDRLLASCALISRTEAQSALRAGRVTVDGSVCRDGAGKYDTEKNVILLNGQRVEG' A
#
# COMPACT_ATOMS: atom_id res chain seq x y z
N MET A 1 9.93 -5.80 -3.95
CA MET A 1 9.48 -4.83 -4.96
C MET A 1 9.46 -3.45 -4.36
N THR A 2 10.09 -2.49 -5.01
CA THR A 2 10.23 -1.12 -4.53
C THR A 2 9.48 -0.16 -5.46
N GLY A 3 8.81 0.83 -4.90
CA GLY A 3 8.12 1.84 -5.71
C GLY A 3 7.16 2.68 -4.89
N ARG A 4 6.35 3.48 -5.58
CA ARG A 4 5.31 4.28 -4.94
C ARG A 4 4.28 3.35 -4.29
N LEU A 5 3.79 3.77 -3.13
CA LEU A 5 2.84 2.95 -2.37
C LEU A 5 1.57 2.65 -3.16
N ASP A 6 1.00 3.63 -3.86
CA ASP A 6 -0.20 3.42 -4.68
C ASP A 6 0.04 2.38 -5.78
N ARG A 7 1.23 2.41 -6.39
CA ARG A 7 1.60 1.45 -7.42
C ARG A 7 1.83 0.06 -6.84
N LEU A 8 2.46 -0.02 -5.67
CA LEU A 8 2.66 -1.30 -4.99
C LEU A 8 1.32 -1.96 -4.66
N LEU A 9 0.36 -1.18 -4.17
CA LEU A 9 -0.98 -1.68 -3.88
C LEU A 9 -1.66 -2.20 -5.14
N ALA A 10 -1.61 -1.44 -6.23
CA ALA A 10 -2.24 -1.86 -7.48
C ALA A 10 -1.60 -3.14 -8.04
N SER A 11 -0.28 -3.25 -8.00
CA SER A 11 0.43 -4.41 -8.54
C SER A 11 0.35 -5.64 -7.65
N CYS A 12 0.60 -5.45 -6.36
CA CYS A 12 0.77 -6.59 -5.44
C CYS A 12 -0.55 -7.05 -4.83
N ALA A 13 -1.49 -6.15 -4.61
CA ALA A 13 -2.82 -6.50 -4.11
C ALA A 13 -3.83 -6.78 -5.23
N LEU A 14 -3.43 -6.64 -6.48
CA LEU A 14 -4.26 -6.91 -7.66
C LEU A 14 -5.55 -6.07 -7.67
N ILE A 15 -5.43 -4.82 -7.30
CA ILE A 15 -6.54 -3.86 -7.31
C ILE A 15 -6.24 -2.74 -8.31
N SER A 16 -7.26 -1.99 -8.69
CA SER A 16 -7.07 -0.85 -9.58
C SER A 16 -6.39 0.30 -8.85
N ARG A 17 -5.83 1.23 -9.60
CA ARG A 17 -5.25 2.46 -9.05
C ARG A 17 -6.27 3.26 -8.27
N THR A 18 -7.49 3.33 -8.80
CA THR A 18 -8.60 4.03 -8.13
C THR A 18 -8.91 3.39 -6.79
N GLU A 19 -8.95 2.07 -6.74
CA GLU A 19 -9.17 1.35 -5.48
C GLU A 19 -8.04 1.56 -4.50
N ALA A 20 -6.80 1.60 -4.97
CA ALA A 20 -5.64 1.88 -4.13
C ALA A 20 -5.74 3.28 -3.52
N GLN A 21 -6.10 4.29 -4.31
CA GLN A 21 -6.28 5.65 -3.82
C GLN A 21 -7.42 5.73 -2.80
N SER A 22 -8.51 5.04 -3.07
CA SER A 22 -9.66 4.99 -2.16
C SER A 22 -9.27 4.35 -0.81
N ALA A 23 -8.53 3.25 -0.85
CA ALA A 23 -8.06 2.57 0.36
C ALA A 23 -7.13 3.46 1.19
N LEU A 24 -6.24 4.19 0.53
CA LEU A 24 -5.34 5.12 1.19
C LEU A 24 -6.11 6.23 1.89
N ARG A 25 -7.07 6.85 1.20
CA ARG A 25 -7.90 7.92 1.79
C ARG A 25 -8.72 7.44 2.96
N ALA A 26 -9.21 6.22 2.89
CA ALA A 26 -10.04 5.64 3.94
C ALA A 26 -9.23 5.18 5.17
N GLY A 27 -7.90 5.25 5.11
CA GLY A 27 -7.05 4.82 6.22
C GLY A 27 -6.97 3.31 6.36
N ARG A 28 -7.19 2.57 5.28
CA ARG A 28 -7.14 1.11 5.29
C ARG A 28 -5.76 0.54 5.02
N VAL A 29 -4.78 1.40 4.78
CA VAL A 29 -3.41 1.01 4.48
C VAL A 29 -2.50 1.41 5.62
N THR A 30 -1.69 0.47 6.11
CA THR A 30 -0.65 0.76 7.10
C THR A 30 0.71 0.38 6.55
N VAL A 31 1.71 1.11 6.97
CA VAL A 31 3.11 0.82 6.69
C VAL A 31 3.85 0.78 8.01
N ASP A 32 4.44 -0.36 8.32
CA ASP A 32 5.16 -0.59 9.58
C ASP A 32 4.31 -0.20 10.81
N GLY A 33 3.01 -0.50 10.75
CA GLY A 33 2.08 -0.27 11.85
C GLY A 33 1.45 1.10 11.90
N SER A 34 1.81 2.02 11.01
CA SER A 34 1.26 3.38 10.98
C SER A 34 0.36 3.57 9.77
N VAL A 35 -0.80 4.19 9.96
CA VAL A 35 -1.71 4.49 8.86
C VAL A 35 -1.03 5.44 7.88
N CYS A 36 -1.03 5.07 6.62
CA CYS A 36 -0.46 5.87 5.54
C CYS A 36 -1.57 6.22 4.55
N ARG A 37 -1.79 7.51 4.34
CA ARG A 37 -2.79 8.00 3.38
C ARG A 37 -2.18 8.60 2.12
N ASP A 38 -0.86 8.72 2.09
CA ASP A 38 -0.14 9.28 0.95
C ASP A 38 0.44 8.16 0.10
N GLY A 39 -0.10 8.00 -1.11
CA GLY A 39 0.37 6.98 -2.04
C GLY A 39 1.65 7.34 -2.77
N ALA A 40 2.15 8.55 -2.63
CA ALA A 40 3.35 9.00 -3.35
C ALA A 40 4.66 8.58 -2.70
N GLY A 41 4.62 8.18 -1.42
CA GLY A 41 5.82 7.72 -0.72
C GLY A 41 6.36 6.43 -1.32
N LYS A 42 7.68 6.29 -1.32
CA LYS A 42 8.33 5.08 -1.84
C LYS A 42 8.61 4.11 -0.71
N TYR A 43 8.25 2.87 -0.93
CA TYR A 43 8.44 1.79 0.03
C TYR A 43 8.89 0.52 -0.69
N ASP A 44 9.31 -0.46 0.08
CA ASP A 44 9.74 -1.77 -0.42
C ASP A 44 8.91 -2.84 0.28
N THR A 45 8.21 -3.67 -0.49
CA THR A 45 7.36 -4.73 0.07
C THR A 45 8.14 -5.76 0.87
N GLU A 46 9.44 -5.86 0.69
CA GLU A 46 10.30 -6.78 1.45
C GLU A 46 10.81 -6.15 2.74
N LYS A 47 11.09 -4.84 2.73
CA LYS A 47 11.67 -4.14 3.89
C LYS A 47 10.61 -3.50 4.77
N ASN A 48 9.47 -3.14 4.20
CA ASN A 48 8.38 -2.51 4.94
C ASN A 48 7.22 -3.49 5.07
N VAL A 49 6.55 -3.47 6.21
CA VAL A 49 5.33 -4.26 6.41
C VAL A 49 4.15 -3.41 5.97
N ILE A 50 3.67 -3.65 4.77
CA ILE A 50 2.55 -2.93 4.18
C ILE A 50 1.31 -3.80 4.30
N LEU A 51 0.28 -3.28 4.97
CA LEU A 51 -1.00 -3.97 5.14
C LEU A 51 -2.11 -3.20 4.44
N LEU A 52 -2.97 -3.93 3.74
CA LEU A 52 -4.20 -3.41 3.17
C LEU A 52 -5.36 -4.19 3.78
N ASN A 53 -6.25 -3.49 4.49
CA ASN A 53 -7.35 -4.13 5.22
C ASN A 53 -6.86 -5.23 6.17
N GLY A 54 -5.69 -5.03 6.77
CA GLY A 54 -5.10 -5.99 7.69
C GLY A 54 -4.36 -7.16 7.03
N GLN A 55 -4.34 -7.23 5.70
CA GLN A 55 -3.65 -8.28 4.97
C GLN A 55 -2.35 -7.75 4.39
N ARG A 56 -1.29 -8.55 4.48
CA ARG A 56 0.01 -8.13 3.99
C ARG A 56 0.05 -8.05 2.47
N VAL A 57 0.58 -6.94 1.98
CA VAL A 57 0.83 -6.72 0.56
C VAL A 57 2.24 -7.18 0.25
N GLU A 58 2.38 -8.19 -0.59
CA GLU A 58 3.66 -8.78 -0.94
C GLU A 58 3.88 -8.71 -2.45
N GLY A 59 5.12 -8.42 -2.81
CA GLY A 59 5.53 -8.38 -4.20
C GLY A 59 5.96 -9.71 -4.77
#